data_dcefbb588d33f0e162177a453af10390
#
_entry.id   dcefbb588d33f0e162177a453af10390
#
_cell.length_a   1.000
_cell.length_b   1.000
_cell.length_c   1.000
_cell.angle_alpha   90.00
_cell.angle_beta   90.00
_cell.angle_gamma   90.00
#
_symmetry.space_group_name_H-M   'P 1'
#
loop_
_entity.id
_entity.type
_entity.pdbx_description
1 polymer ?
#
loop_
_entity_poly.entity_id
_entity_poly.type
_entity_poly.pdbx_seq_one_letter_code
_entity_poly.pdbx_strand_id
1 'polypeptide(L)'
;MKAICFSAATGGGHDAAAHALAQAFETLGVQCACVDCLALSGARVARAVEGMYVGVVRNHPALFGRIYRAGELVSSPRRKSPVYYANALGRERMEAFLEAERPDVIACTHLFAAQTLTSMDSRRARVTAAVMTDYTCAPFWEEVDMDALYTPSPLLTEEFAAHGVDVSRVVPLGIPASPACVPCADVAGAKAAQGIGAQEAHIVLVGGSMGAGNLPQVARELLSLPARVTVVCGSNERVRARIEAAFADEPRLRVLGQVRPLYDLLDSADVVVTKPGGLTSTEVMQKRLPLVFVSPIEGVETRNAAFLSGEGAALWAKAPGDAARMAGLLLQDARAREAQRAAQARLVSGTAAMDIARDLIARANERREEGTP
;
A
#
# COMPACT_ATOMS: atom_id res chain seq x y z
N MET A 1 5.94 10.20 -25.42
CA MET A 1 5.24 9.12 -24.70
C MET A 1 4.43 9.73 -23.58
N LYS A 2 3.22 9.22 -23.33
CA LYS A 2 2.34 9.65 -22.25
C LYS A 2 1.85 8.43 -21.46
N ALA A 3 1.90 8.51 -20.15
CA ALA A 3 1.41 7.47 -19.25
C ALA A 3 0.22 7.96 -18.42
N ILE A 4 -0.65 7.05 -18.00
CA ILE A 4 -1.70 7.30 -17.02
C ILE A 4 -1.63 6.21 -15.94
N CYS A 5 -1.59 6.65 -14.69
CA CYS A 5 -1.70 5.78 -13.52
C CYS A 5 -3.10 5.91 -12.91
N PHE A 6 -3.91 4.85 -13.01
CA PHE A 6 -5.21 4.81 -12.34
C PHE A 6 -5.09 4.30 -10.91
N SER A 7 -5.68 5.03 -9.99
CA SER A 7 -5.89 4.62 -8.60
C SER A 7 -7.39 4.54 -8.28
N ALA A 8 -7.73 4.28 -7.02
CA ALA A 8 -9.07 4.46 -6.47
C ALA A 8 -8.98 4.98 -5.04
N ALA A 9 -9.79 5.98 -4.71
CA ALA A 9 -9.83 6.63 -3.39
C ALA A 9 -10.46 5.73 -2.29
N THR A 10 -10.12 4.44 -2.27
CA THR A 10 -10.57 3.47 -1.25
C THR A 10 -9.59 3.34 -0.08
N GLY A 11 -8.48 4.06 -0.12
CA GLY A 11 -7.41 4.09 0.88
C GLY A 11 -6.18 4.75 0.29
N GLY A 12 -5.36 5.40 1.11
CA GLY A 12 -4.21 6.17 0.63
C GLY A 12 -3.07 5.35 -0.02
N GLY A 13 -3.09 4.01 0.12
CA GLY A 13 -2.02 3.15 -0.40
C GLY A 13 -1.97 3.10 -1.92
N HIS A 14 -3.10 2.85 -2.57
CA HIS A 14 -3.19 2.79 -4.04
C HIS A 14 -2.82 4.13 -4.69
N ASP A 15 -3.29 5.25 -4.10
CA ASP A 15 -2.95 6.59 -4.57
C ASP A 15 -1.46 6.87 -4.45
N ALA A 16 -0.84 6.54 -3.32
CA ALA A 16 0.58 6.77 -3.12
C ALA A 16 1.44 5.89 -4.05
N ALA A 17 1.03 4.64 -4.33
CA ALA A 17 1.69 3.79 -5.32
C ALA A 17 1.58 4.37 -6.74
N ALA A 18 0.40 4.89 -7.12
CA ALA A 18 0.21 5.55 -8.41
C ALA A 18 1.07 6.82 -8.53
N HIS A 19 1.16 7.63 -7.47
CA HIS A 19 2.01 8.83 -7.47
C HIS A 19 3.50 8.47 -7.52
N ALA A 20 3.94 7.40 -6.83
CA ALA A 20 5.32 6.93 -6.91
C ALA A 20 5.70 6.51 -8.34
N LEU A 21 4.79 5.81 -9.04
CA LEU A 21 4.97 5.49 -10.45
C LEU A 21 5.00 6.72 -11.33
N ALA A 22 4.11 7.69 -11.12
CA ALA A 22 4.09 8.91 -11.89
C ALA A 22 5.40 9.69 -11.74
N GLN A 23 5.92 9.82 -10.52
CA GLN A 23 7.23 10.41 -10.27
C GLN A 23 8.37 9.68 -11.00
N ALA A 24 8.30 8.34 -11.06
CA ALA A 24 9.28 7.54 -11.78
C ALA A 24 9.19 7.78 -13.30
N PHE A 25 7.99 7.82 -13.88
CA PHE A 25 7.78 8.16 -15.29
C PHE A 25 8.32 9.56 -15.61
N GLU A 26 8.01 10.56 -14.79
CA GLU A 26 8.47 11.94 -14.96
C GLU A 26 10.00 12.03 -14.90
N THR A 27 10.64 11.30 -13.95
CA THR A 27 12.10 11.21 -13.84
C THR A 27 12.72 10.61 -15.11
N LEU A 28 12.01 9.72 -15.80
CA LEU A 28 12.42 9.11 -17.07
C LEU A 28 12.00 9.94 -18.31
N GLY A 29 11.49 11.15 -18.13
CA GLY A 29 11.09 12.07 -19.21
C GLY A 29 9.75 11.71 -19.88
N VAL A 30 8.91 10.89 -19.22
CA VAL A 30 7.58 10.53 -19.71
C VAL A 30 6.53 11.32 -18.93
N GLN A 31 5.67 12.06 -19.63
CA GLN A 31 4.54 12.75 -19.01
C GLN A 31 3.58 11.71 -18.39
N CYS A 32 3.26 11.86 -17.12
CA CYS A 32 2.34 10.95 -16.42
C CYS A 32 1.28 11.71 -15.62
N ALA A 33 0.04 11.22 -15.65
CA ALA A 33 -1.05 11.72 -14.84
C ALA A 33 -1.58 10.62 -13.92
N CYS A 34 -1.85 10.96 -12.64
CA CYS A 34 -2.59 10.09 -11.71
C CYS A 34 -4.07 10.44 -11.79
N VAL A 35 -4.93 9.43 -11.94
CA VAL A 35 -6.37 9.60 -12.09
C VAL A 35 -7.10 8.64 -11.15
N ASP A 36 -8.01 9.18 -10.34
CA ASP A 36 -8.94 8.36 -9.56
C ASP A 36 -10.02 7.79 -10.49
N CYS A 37 -10.02 6.47 -10.68
CA CYS A 37 -10.97 5.79 -11.56
C CYS A 37 -12.42 5.91 -11.06
N LEU A 38 -12.65 6.05 -9.76
CA LEU A 38 -13.99 6.28 -9.21
C LEU A 38 -14.51 7.67 -9.56
N ALA A 39 -13.64 8.68 -9.66
CA ALA A 39 -14.03 10.03 -10.07
C ALA A 39 -14.57 10.05 -11.50
N LEU A 40 -14.05 9.20 -12.40
CA LEU A 40 -14.59 9.04 -13.76
C LEU A 40 -16.05 8.55 -13.75
N SER A 41 -16.43 7.74 -12.76
CA SER A 41 -17.81 7.27 -12.59
C SER A 41 -18.77 8.35 -12.10
N GLY A 42 -18.25 9.53 -11.74
CA GLY A 42 -19.01 10.68 -11.25
C GLY A 42 -18.92 10.85 -9.74
N ALA A 43 -18.86 12.10 -9.29
CA ALA A 43 -18.61 12.48 -7.89
C ALA A 43 -19.60 11.89 -6.86
N ARG A 44 -20.84 11.58 -7.26
CA ARG A 44 -21.82 10.93 -6.37
C ARG A 44 -21.50 9.45 -6.16
N VAL A 45 -21.15 8.74 -7.24
CA VAL A 45 -20.78 7.32 -7.19
C VAL A 45 -19.48 7.13 -6.42
N ALA A 46 -18.46 7.94 -6.72
CA ALA A 46 -17.18 7.92 -6.01
C ALA A 46 -17.37 8.08 -4.50
N ARG A 47 -18.09 9.12 -4.06
CA ARG A 47 -18.37 9.36 -2.64
C ARG A 47 -19.19 8.24 -1.97
N ALA A 48 -20.13 7.64 -2.69
CA ALA A 48 -20.93 6.53 -2.15
C ALA A 48 -20.07 5.28 -1.94
N VAL A 49 -19.23 4.92 -2.92
CA VAL A 49 -18.33 3.75 -2.85
C VAL A 49 -17.26 3.95 -1.77
N GLU A 50 -16.59 5.11 -1.77
CA GLU A 50 -15.59 5.46 -0.77
C GLU A 50 -16.20 5.48 0.65
N GLY A 51 -17.33 6.14 0.83
CA GLY A 51 -18.02 6.22 2.13
C GLY A 51 -18.47 4.86 2.64
N MET A 52 -18.98 3.99 1.76
CA MET A 52 -19.36 2.62 2.12
C MET A 52 -18.12 1.80 2.51
N TYR A 53 -17.06 1.83 1.70
CA TYR A 53 -15.82 1.10 1.97
C TYR A 53 -15.19 1.52 3.30
N VAL A 54 -14.96 2.83 3.46
CA VAL A 54 -14.40 3.39 4.70
C VAL A 54 -15.30 3.11 5.90
N GLY A 55 -16.61 3.20 5.73
CA GLY A 55 -17.60 2.91 6.78
C GLY A 55 -17.54 1.45 7.25
N VAL A 56 -17.49 0.50 6.33
CA VAL A 56 -17.39 -0.93 6.65
C VAL A 56 -16.05 -1.25 7.33
N VAL A 57 -14.94 -0.77 6.77
CA VAL A 57 -13.59 -1.02 7.32
C VAL A 57 -13.44 -0.45 8.72
N ARG A 58 -13.93 0.78 8.97
CA ARG A 58 -13.78 1.46 10.28
C ARG A 58 -14.71 0.93 11.35
N ASN A 59 -15.98 0.69 11.00
CA ASN A 59 -17.01 0.42 12.00
C ASN A 59 -17.39 -1.05 12.10
N HIS A 60 -17.15 -1.83 11.04
CA HIS A 60 -17.56 -3.24 10.94
C HIS A 60 -16.46 -4.13 10.34
N PRO A 61 -15.24 -4.18 10.92
CA PRO A 61 -14.12 -4.96 10.35
C PRO A 61 -14.42 -6.45 10.19
N ALA A 62 -15.23 -7.04 11.08
CA ALA A 62 -15.67 -8.43 10.96
C ALA A 62 -16.60 -8.66 9.76
N LEU A 63 -17.42 -7.66 9.36
CA LEU A 63 -18.24 -7.71 8.17
C LEU A 63 -17.35 -7.66 6.92
N PHE A 64 -16.31 -6.82 6.93
CA PHE A 64 -15.33 -6.77 5.85
C PHE A 64 -14.66 -8.12 5.63
N GLY A 65 -14.21 -8.79 6.71
CA GLY A 65 -13.63 -10.13 6.63
C GLY A 65 -14.60 -11.18 6.08
N ARG A 66 -15.90 -11.07 6.38
CA ARG A 66 -16.93 -11.97 5.77
C ARG A 66 -17.12 -11.71 4.28
N ILE A 67 -17.18 -10.44 3.88
CA ILE A 67 -17.26 -10.03 2.46
C ILE A 67 -16.05 -10.53 1.70
N TYR A 68 -14.86 -10.38 2.29
CA TYR A 68 -13.61 -10.84 1.69
C TYR A 68 -13.62 -12.37 1.48
N ARG A 69 -13.99 -13.15 2.52
CA ARG A 69 -14.12 -14.63 2.40
C ARG A 69 -15.19 -15.06 1.38
N ALA A 70 -16.30 -14.34 1.31
CA ALA A 70 -17.30 -14.58 0.27
C ALA A 70 -16.71 -14.30 -1.13
N GLY A 71 -15.89 -13.24 -1.25
CA GLY A 71 -15.14 -12.94 -2.47
C GLY A 71 -14.24 -14.11 -2.89
N GLU A 72 -13.47 -14.68 -1.96
CA GLU A 72 -12.62 -15.86 -2.23
C GLU A 72 -13.41 -17.07 -2.74
N LEU A 73 -14.62 -17.28 -2.22
CA LEU A 73 -15.48 -18.41 -2.65
C LEU A 73 -16.05 -18.22 -4.05
N VAL A 74 -16.28 -16.98 -4.50
CA VAL A 74 -16.84 -16.69 -5.83
C VAL A 74 -15.75 -16.34 -6.86
N SER A 75 -14.53 -16.07 -6.41
CA SER A 75 -13.34 -15.84 -7.23
C SER A 75 -13.03 -17.08 -8.04
N SER A 76 -12.88 -16.97 -9.36
CA SER A 76 -12.70 -18.11 -10.25
C SER A 76 -12.09 -17.68 -11.59
N PRO A 77 -11.04 -18.37 -12.06
CA PRO A 77 -10.45 -18.08 -13.37
C PRO A 77 -11.39 -18.44 -14.54
N ARG A 78 -12.47 -19.19 -14.27
CA ARG A 78 -13.39 -19.68 -15.31
C ARG A 78 -14.60 -18.78 -15.53
N ARG A 79 -14.95 -17.93 -14.59
CA ARG A 79 -16.15 -17.09 -14.65
C ARG A 79 -15.87 -15.72 -14.07
N LYS A 80 -16.31 -14.67 -14.74
CA LYS A 80 -16.27 -13.30 -14.23
C LYS A 80 -17.22 -13.14 -13.05
N SER A 81 -16.76 -12.48 -12.00
CA SER A 81 -17.51 -12.23 -10.78
C SER A 81 -18.54 -11.12 -10.95
N PRO A 82 -19.54 -11.02 -10.05
CA PRO A 82 -20.41 -9.83 -10.00
C PRO A 82 -19.63 -8.52 -9.83
N VAL A 83 -18.48 -8.55 -9.16
CA VAL A 83 -17.58 -7.39 -8.98
C VAL A 83 -17.01 -6.93 -10.33
N TYR A 84 -16.60 -7.87 -11.18
CA TYR A 84 -16.14 -7.56 -12.53
C TYR A 84 -17.22 -6.82 -13.35
N TYR A 85 -18.45 -7.34 -13.35
CA TYR A 85 -19.55 -6.71 -14.10
C TYR A 85 -19.92 -5.34 -13.54
N ALA A 86 -19.88 -5.15 -12.22
CA ALA A 86 -20.10 -3.85 -11.60
C ALA A 86 -19.03 -2.83 -12.03
N ASN A 87 -17.77 -3.25 -12.08
CA ASN A 87 -16.66 -2.39 -12.53
C ASN A 87 -16.73 -2.10 -14.04
N ALA A 88 -17.18 -3.07 -14.85
CA ALA A 88 -17.38 -2.89 -16.29
C ALA A 88 -18.43 -1.83 -16.65
N LEU A 89 -19.31 -1.43 -15.74
CA LEU A 89 -20.25 -0.32 -15.95
C LEU A 89 -19.54 1.03 -16.16
N GLY A 90 -18.29 1.16 -15.69
CA GLY A 90 -17.46 2.34 -15.89
C GLY A 90 -16.81 2.47 -17.27
N ARG A 91 -16.89 1.44 -18.12
CA ARG A 91 -16.11 1.33 -19.36
C ARG A 91 -16.30 2.48 -20.33
N GLU A 92 -17.53 2.92 -20.59
CA GLU A 92 -17.82 3.99 -21.57
C GLU A 92 -17.15 5.32 -21.20
N ARG A 93 -17.16 5.65 -19.91
CA ARG A 93 -16.52 6.88 -19.42
C ARG A 93 -15.00 6.78 -19.45
N MET A 94 -14.48 5.62 -19.09
CA MET A 94 -13.04 5.35 -19.18
C MET A 94 -12.57 5.40 -20.64
N GLU A 95 -13.35 4.84 -21.56
CA GLU A 95 -13.05 4.85 -22.99
C GLU A 95 -13.01 6.28 -23.54
N ALA A 96 -14.04 7.09 -23.29
CA ALA A 96 -14.08 8.51 -23.68
C ALA A 96 -12.88 9.30 -23.09
N PHE A 97 -12.51 9.03 -21.85
CA PHE A 97 -11.34 9.63 -21.23
C PHE A 97 -10.04 9.21 -21.94
N LEU A 98 -9.85 7.91 -22.22
CA LEU A 98 -8.67 7.40 -22.90
C LEU A 98 -8.55 7.83 -24.36
N GLU A 99 -9.67 8.03 -25.05
CA GLU A 99 -9.70 8.60 -26.41
C GLU A 99 -9.27 10.08 -26.42
N ALA A 100 -9.65 10.85 -25.41
CA ALA A 100 -9.23 12.25 -25.26
C ALA A 100 -7.76 12.38 -24.87
N GLU A 101 -7.30 11.58 -23.92
CA GLU A 101 -5.95 11.64 -23.35
C GLU A 101 -4.89 10.95 -24.19
N ARG A 102 -5.25 9.92 -24.95
CA ARG A 102 -4.40 9.11 -25.84
C ARG A 102 -3.09 8.66 -25.19
N PRO A 103 -3.13 7.97 -24.02
CA PRO A 103 -1.92 7.47 -23.41
C PRO A 103 -1.32 6.30 -24.22
N ASP A 104 0.00 6.18 -24.16
CA ASP A 104 0.74 5.02 -24.67
C ASP A 104 0.77 3.89 -23.64
N VAL A 105 0.81 4.26 -22.35
CA VAL A 105 0.92 3.35 -21.20
C VAL A 105 -0.19 3.63 -20.19
N ILE A 106 -0.79 2.57 -19.67
CA ILE A 106 -1.79 2.62 -18.60
C ILE A 106 -1.38 1.66 -17.48
N ALA A 107 -1.17 2.17 -16.27
CA ALA A 107 -0.91 1.37 -15.08
C ALA A 107 -2.07 1.52 -14.08
N CYS A 108 -2.60 0.39 -13.57
CA CYS A 108 -3.69 0.36 -12.60
C CYS A 108 -3.18 -0.14 -11.26
N THR A 109 -3.20 0.69 -10.22
CA THR A 109 -2.82 0.29 -8.85
C THR A 109 -3.99 -0.26 -8.04
N HIS A 110 -5.20 -0.29 -8.62
CA HIS A 110 -6.41 -0.79 -7.98
C HIS A 110 -7.22 -1.68 -8.91
N LEU A 111 -7.82 -2.73 -8.35
CA LEU A 111 -8.61 -3.73 -9.06
C LEU A 111 -9.77 -3.12 -9.86
N PHE A 112 -10.43 -2.07 -9.36
CA PHE A 112 -11.55 -1.42 -10.04
C PHE A 112 -11.13 -0.91 -11.43
N ALA A 113 -10.05 -0.15 -11.51
CA ALA A 113 -9.53 0.33 -12.79
C ALA A 113 -9.08 -0.81 -13.69
N ALA A 114 -8.41 -1.82 -13.13
CA ALA A 114 -7.91 -2.99 -13.85
C ALA A 114 -9.04 -3.79 -14.49
N GLN A 115 -10.12 -4.07 -13.76
CA GLN A 115 -11.28 -4.79 -14.30
C GLN A 115 -12.08 -3.96 -15.30
N THR A 116 -12.26 -2.65 -15.06
CA THR A 116 -12.90 -1.76 -16.03
C THR A 116 -12.14 -1.79 -17.35
N LEU A 117 -10.80 -1.61 -17.30
CA LEU A 117 -9.95 -1.63 -18.49
C LEU A 117 -9.96 -3.00 -19.18
N THR A 118 -9.94 -4.10 -18.42
CA THR A 118 -10.05 -5.46 -18.94
C THR A 118 -11.34 -5.68 -19.74
N SER A 119 -12.43 -4.99 -19.40
CA SER A 119 -13.72 -5.10 -20.10
C SER A 119 -13.76 -4.37 -21.45
N MET A 120 -12.68 -3.68 -21.84
CA MET A 120 -12.58 -2.86 -23.05
C MET A 120 -11.65 -3.46 -24.09
N ASP A 121 -12.09 -3.58 -25.35
CA ASP A 121 -11.25 -4.06 -26.45
C ASP A 121 -10.23 -3.01 -26.88
N SER A 122 -10.55 -1.73 -26.78
CA SER A 122 -9.69 -0.59 -27.13
C SER A 122 -8.39 -0.52 -26.29
N ARG A 123 -8.33 -1.23 -25.16
CA ARG A 123 -7.11 -1.32 -24.32
C ARG A 123 -5.90 -1.89 -25.11
N ARG A 124 -6.15 -2.78 -26.08
CA ARG A 124 -5.10 -3.47 -26.86
C ARG A 124 -4.24 -2.54 -27.71
N ALA A 125 -4.71 -1.32 -27.96
CA ALA A 125 -3.92 -0.31 -28.66
C ALA A 125 -2.83 0.34 -27.77
N ARG A 126 -2.79 0.02 -26.47
CA ARG A 126 -1.94 0.63 -25.46
C ARG A 126 -1.25 -0.45 -24.63
N VAL A 127 -0.10 -0.14 -24.04
CA VAL A 127 0.50 -1.00 -23.04
C VAL A 127 -0.27 -0.86 -21.73
N THR A 128 -0.74 -1.97 -21.19
CA THR A 128 -1.58 -2.01 -20.00
C THR A 128 -0.95 -2.83 -18.89
N ALA A 129 -1.02 -2.36 -17.67
CA ALA A 129 -0.48 -3.07 -16.52
C ALA A 129 -1.34 -2.94 -15.27
N ALA A 130 -1.36 -4.01 -14.46
CA ALA A 130 -1.83 -3.98 -13.09
C ALA A 130 -0.63 -3.99 -12.13
N VAL A 131 -0.71 -3.19 -11.08
CA VAL A 131 0.30 -3.10 -10.02
C VAL A 131 -0.37 -3.50 -8.72
N MET A 132 -0.04 -4.68 -8.24
CA MET A 132 -0.61 -5.23 -7.02
C MET A 132 0.10 -4.65 -5.80
N THR A 133 -0.67 -4.13 -4.86
CA THR A 133 -0.18 -3.33 -3.73
C THR A 133 -0.27 -4.05 -2.40
N ASP A 134 -0.45 -5.38 -2.41
CA ASP A 134 -0.52 -6.22 -1.22
C ASP A 134 0.36 -7.47 -1.35
N TYR A 135 0.96 -7.92 -0.26
CA TYR A 135 1.81 -9.13 -0.18
C TYR A 135 0.98 -10.41 -0.13
N THR A 136 -0.03 -10.50 -0.95
CA THR A 136 -0.89 -11.66 -1.18
C THR A 136 -1.69 -11.47 -2.46
N CYS A 137 -2.18 -12.56 -3.04
CA CYS A 137 -3.14 -12.51 -4.13
C CYS A 137 -4.54 -12.25 -3.56
N ALA A 138 -5.04 -11.01 -3.67
CA ALA A 138 -6.42 -10.71 -3.34
C ALA A 138 -7.38 -11.36 -4.37
N PRO A 139 -8.65 -11.66 -3.99
CA PRO A 139 -9.64 -12.20 -4.93
C PRO A 139 -9.83 -11.33 -6.17
N PHE A 140 -10.15 -11.97 -7.29
CA PHE A 140 -10.51 -11.36 -8.57
C PHE A 140 -9.35 -10.80 -9.41
N TRP A 141 -8.08 -10.93 -8.96
CA TRP A 141 -6.94 -10.60 -9.82
C TRP A 141 -6.80 -11.56 -11.01
N GLU A 142 -7.28 -12.80 -10.89
CA GLU A 142 -7.36 -13.78 -11.98
C GLU A 142 -8.30 -13.36 -13.11
N GLU A 143 -9.17 -12.39 -12.88
CA GLU A 143 -10.10 -11.86 -13.87
C GLU A 143 -9.47 -10.77 -14.75
N VAL A 144 -8.27 -10.27 -14.38
CA VAL A 144 -7.60 -9.16 -15.04
C VAL A 144 -6.79 -9.66 -16.24
N ASP A 145 -7.01 -9.05 -17.41
CA ASP A 145 -6.32 -9.33 -18.66
C ASP A 145 -5.54 -8.08 -19.11
N MET A 146 -4.24 -8.04 -18.79
CA MET A 146 -3.31 -6.95 -19.10
C MET A 146 -1.98 -7.48 -19.59
N ASP A 147 -1.17 -6.64 -20.23
CA ASP A 147 0.13 -7.02 -20.78
C ASP A 147 1.15 -7.39 -19.68
N ALA A 148 1.08 -6.75 -18.51
CA ALA A 148 1.93 -7.03 -17.36
C ALA A 148 1.17 -6.98 -16.04
N LEU A 149 1.52 -7.87 -15.11
CA LEU A 149 0.98 -7.97 -13.76
C LEU A 149 2.15 -7.84 -12.77
N TYR A 150 2.37 -6.63 -12.24
CA TYR A 150 3.46 -6.39 -11.30
C TYR A 150 3.08 -6.86 -9.91
N THR A 151 3.83 -7.81 -9.37
CA THR A 151 3.59 -8.40 -8.06
C THR A 151 4.65 -7.97 -7.03
N PRO A 152 4.32 -8.02 -5.73
CA PRO A 152 5.20 -7.54 -4.66
C PRO A 152 6.52 -8.31 -4.51
N SER A 153 6.53 -9.61 -4.84
CA SER A 153 7.67 -10.48 -4.60
C SER A 153 7.60 -11.73 -5.49
N PRO A 154 8.75 -12.26 -5.96
CA PRO A 154 8.78 -13.55 -6.66
C PRO A 154 8.34 -14.72 -5.78
N LEU A 155 8.46 -14.60 -4.44
CA LEU A 155 8.02 -15.62 -3.48
C LEU A 155 6.49 -15.83 -3.47
N LEU A 156 5.72 -14.93 -4.07
CA LEU A 156 4.27 -15.02 -4.17
C LEU A 156 3.79 -15.59 -5.51
N THR A 157 4.68 -15.88 -6.45
CA THR A 157 4.31 -16.34 -7.81
C THR A 157 3.46 -17.62 -7.77
N GLU A 158 3.78 -18.58 -6.90
CA GLU A 158 3.01 -19.80 -6.74
C GLU A 158 1.62 -19.54 -6.16
N GLU A 159 1.47 -18.60 -5.23
CA GLU A 159 0.18 -18.18 -4.69
C GLU A 159 -0.69 -17.56 -5.80
N PHE A 160 -0.13 -16.68 -6.62
CA PHE A 160 -0.84 -16.09 -7.76
C PHE A 160 -1.27 -17.17 -8.78
N ALA A 161 -0.39 -18.12 -9.10
CA ALA A 161 -0.72 -19.26 -9.96
C ALA A 161 -1.85 -20.11 -9.39
N ALA A 162 -1.82 -20.40 -8.08
CA ALA A 162 -2.85 -21.19 -7.42
C ALA A 162 -4.24 -20.51 -7.45
N HIS A 163 -4.28 -19.16 -7.49
CA HIS A 163 -5.51 -18.38 -7.67
C HIS A 163 -5.93 -18.23 -9.15
N GLY A 164 -5.16 -18.80 -10.08
CA GLY A 164 -5.50 -18.79 -11.51
C GLY A 164 -5.06 -17.53 -12.25
N VAL A 165 -4.16 -16.73 -11.69
CA VAL A 165 -3.52 -15.61 -12.38
C VAL A 165 -2.57 -16.16 -13.45
N ASP A 166 -2.58 -15.58 -14.64
CA ASP A 166 -1.66 -15.92 -15.72
C ASP A 166 -0.23 -15.49 -15.38
N VAL A 167 0.55 -16.45 -14.87
CA VAL A 167 1.93 -16.20 -14.42
C VAL A 167 2.90 -15.85 -15.56
N SER A 168 2.55 -16.09 -16.82
CA SER A 168 3.37 -15.67 -17.96
C SER A 168 3.47 -14.14 -18.07
N ARG A 169 2.54 -13.43 -17.45
CA ARG A 169 2.47 -11.96 -17.41
C ARG A 169 2.92 -11.37 -16.09
N VAL A 170 3.24 -12.24 -15.12
CA VAL A 170 3.68 -11.79 -13.79
C VAL A 170 5.12 -11.30 -13.84
N VAL A 171 5.34 -10.09 -13.34
CA VAL A 171 6.64 -9.43 -13.23
C VAL A 171 6.85 -9.00 -11.78
N PRO A 172 7.66 -9.70 -10.99
CA PRO A 172 7.78 -9.49 -9.55
C PRO A 172 8.78 -8.38 -9.20
N LEU A 173 8.45 -7.13 -9.52
CA LEU A 173 9.31 -5.96 -9.28
C LEU A 173 9.07 -5.25 -7.95
N GLY A 174 8.06 -5.64 -7.19
CA GLY A 174 7.75 -5.02 -5.90
C GLY A 174 6.60 -4.01 -5.96
N ILE A 175 6.25 -3.48 -4.77
CA ILE A 175 5.25 -2.41 -4.63
C ILE A 175 5.95 -1.06 -4.82
N PRO A 176 5.47 -0.19 -5.72
CA PRO A 176 6.09 1.11 -5.93
C PRO A 176 5.84 2.03 -4.74
N ALA A 177 6.91 2.42 -4.07
CA ALA A 177 6.93 3.47 -3.06
C ALA A 177 7.76 4.66 -3.57
N SER A 178 7.61 5.82 -2.93
CA SER A 178 8.32 7.04 -3.35
C SER A 178 9.84 6.80 -3.40
N PRO A 179 10.53 7.21 -4.47
CA PRO A 179 11.99 7.17 -4.54
C PRO A 179 12.69 7.95 -3.41
N ALA A 180 12.01 8.92 -2.79
CA ALA A 180 12.52 9.65 -1.63
C ALA A 180 12.47 8.83 -0.33
N CYS A 181 11.78 7.68 -0.32
CA CYS A 181 11.66 6.80 0.82
C CYS A 181 12.93 5.92 0.97
N VAL A 182 14.05 6.52 1.32
CA VAL A 182 15.36 5.87 1.50
C VAL A 182 15.76 5.82 2.98
N PRO A 183 16.71 4.95 3.40
CA PRO A 183 17.22 4.97 4.75
C PRO A 183 17.76 6.36 5.13
N CYS A 184 17.41 6.85 6.32
CA CYS A 184 17.84 8.16 6.81
C CYS A 184 19.34 8.16 7.12
N ALA A 185 20.06 9.13 6.57
CA ALA A 185 21.50 9.30 6.84
C ALA A 185 21.78 10.08 8.15
N ASP A 186 20.84 10.97 8.55
CA ASP A 186 20.94 11.80 9.76
C ASP A 186 19.73 11.62 10.67
N VAL A 187 19.67 10.48 11.36
CA VAL A 187 18.60 10.16 12.31
C VAL A 187 18.58 11.16 13.49
N ALA A 188 19.74 11.64 13.92
CA ALA A 188 19.82 12.60 15.03
C ALA A 188 19.18 13.95 14.65
N GLY A 189 19.48 14.46 13.46
CA GLY A 189 18.85 15.66 12.92
C GLY A 189 17.34 15.47 12.71
N ALA A 190 16.91 14.30 12.21
CA ALA A 190 15.50 13.97 12.05
C ALA A 190 14.76 13.94 13.40
N LYS A 191 15.35 13.36 14.46
CA LYS A 191 14.81 13.40 15.83
C LYS A 191 14.73 14.82 16.36
N ALA A 192 15.78 15.62 16.19
CA ALA A 192 15.79 17.02 16.63
C ALA A 192 14.68 17.83 15.97
N ALA A 193 14.44 17.63 14.68
CA ALA A 193 13.33 18.26 13.93
C ALA A 193 11.94 17.90 14.50
N GLN A 194 11.80 16.75 15.17
CA GLN A 194 10.60 16.31 15.87
C GLN A 194 10.58 16.72 17.36
N GLY A 195 11.58 17.43 17.85
CA GLY A 195 11.72 17.80 19.26
C GLY A 195 12.09 16.63 20.17
N ILE A 196 12.79 15.64 19.63
CA ILE A 196 13.20 14.41 20.32
C ILE A 196 14.72 14.44 20.49
N GLY A 197 15.20 14.10 21.68
CA GLY A 197 16.64 14.01 21.96
C GLY A 197 17.30 12.89 21.13
N ALA A 198 18.54 13.11 20.70
CA ALA A 198 19.26 12.16 19.83
C ALA A 198 19.35 10.74 20.41
N GLN A 199 19.37 10.60 21.73
CA GLN A 199 19.45 9.32 22.46
C GLN A 199 18.09 8.83 22.97
N GLU A 200 17.03 9.63 22.83
CA GLU A 200 15.68 9.19 23.20
C GLU A 200 15.17 8.18 22.17
N ALA A 201 14.61 7.07 22.66
CA ALA A 201 13.93 6.12 21.79
C ALA A 201 12.63 6.73 21.25
N HIS A 202 12.37 6.56 19.96
CA HIS A 202 11.16 7.04 19.29
C HIS A 202 10.40 5.91 18.61
N ILE A 203 9.16 5.71 19.01
CA ILE A 203 8.23 4.76 18.40
C ILE A 203 7.17 5.52 17.62
N VAL A 204 7.01 5.20 16.35
CA VAL A 204 5.94 5.76 15.50
C VAL A 204 4.86 4.72 15.29
N LEU A 205 3.66 5.00 15.83
CA LEU A 205 2.45 4.19 15.65
C LEU A 205 1.61 4.74 14.50
N VAL A 206 1.40 3.97 13.43
CA VAL A 206 0.70 4.43 12.24
C VAL A 206 -0.61 3.64 12.03
N GLY A 207 -1.75 4.33 12.07
CA GLY A 207 -3.08 3.77 11.82
C GLY A 207 -3.46 3.67 10.34
N GLY A 208 -2.52 3.98 9.43
CA GLY A 208 -2.79 4.11 8.00
C GLY A 208 -3.61 5.36 7.67
N SER A 209 -3.95 5.55 6.38
CA SER A 209 -4.68 6.73 5.90
C SER A 209 -6.06 6.91 6.55
N MET A 210 -6.72 5.82 6.91
CA MET A 210 -8.04 5.81 7.53
C MET A 210 -8.02 5.82 9.06
N GLY A 211 -6.84 5.72 9.70
CA GLY A 211 -6.74 5.61 11.16
C GLY A 211 -7.49 4.40 11.72
N ALA A 212 -7.35 3.25 11.07
CA ALA A 212 -7.98 2.01 11.50
C ALA A 212 -7.14 1.28 12.56
N GLY A 213 -7.79 0.37 13.29
CA GLY A 213 -7.17 -0.42 14.36
C GLY A 213 -7.42 0.16 15.76
N ASN A 214 -6.94 -0.55 16.78
CA ASN A 214 -7.14 -0.14 18.19
C ASN A 214 -6.00 0.76 18.68
N LEU A 215 -5.79 1.90 17.98
CA LEU A 215 -4.70 2.83 18.27
C LEU A 215 -4.63 3.29 19.75
N PRO A 216 -5.76 3.60 20.45
CA PRO A 216 -5.69 4.02 21.85
C PRO A 216 -5.11 2.96 22.77
N GLN A 217 -5.44 1.68 22.55
CA GLN A 217 -4.92 0.57 23.33
C GLN A 217 -3.43 0.34 23.03
N VAL A 218 -3.07 0.30 21.75
CA VAL A 218 -1.67 0.10 21.33
C VAL A 218 -0.80 1.25 21.86
N ALA A 219 -1.26 2.51 21.78
CA ALA A 219 -0.53 3.65 22.34
C ALA A 219 -0.29 3.49 23.85
N ARG A 220 -1.31 3.01 24.62
CA ARG A 220 -1.15 2.73 26.05
C ARG A 220 -0.10 1.65 26.32
N GLU A 221 -0.09 0.60 25.52
CA GLU A 221 0.91 -0.47 25.64
C GLU A 221 2.32 0.09 25.37
N LEU A 222 2.50 0.86 24.29
CA LEU A 222 3.81 1.42 23.92
C LEU A 222 4.34 2.44 24.93
N LEU A 223 3.46 3.19 25.61
CA LEU A 223 3.84 4.13 26.67
C LEU A 223 4.38 3.46 27.95
N SER A 224 4.25 2.13 28.09
CA SER A 224 4.96 1.39 29.14
C SER A 224 6.46 1.30 28.92
N LEU A 225 6.92 1.59 27.70
CA LEU A 225 8.36 1.63 27.35
C LEU A 225 8.96 3.02 27.63
N PRO A 226 10.26 3.12 27.91
CA PRO A 226 10.95 4.39 28.09
C PRO A 226 11.25 5.02 26.69
N ALA A 227 10.20 5.45 25.98
CA ALA A 227 10.27 5.97 24.63
C ALA A 227 9.30 7.12 24.41
N ARG A 228 9.61 8.02 23.49
CA ARG A 228 8.63 8.92 22.88
C ARG A 228 7.73 8.13 21.95
N VAL A 229 6.45 8.42 21.95
CA VAL A 229 5.47 7.76 21.08
C VAL A 229 4.75 8.81 20.24
N THR A 230 4.86 8.69 18.92
CA THR A 230 4.06 9.51 17.99
C THR A 230 2.99 8.63 17.35
N VAL A 231 1.72 9.02 17.50
CA VAL A 231 0.58 8.31 16.90
C VAL A 231 0.07 9.07 15.70
N VAL A 232 0.02 8.43 14.55
CA VAL A 232 -0.54 8.97 13.30
C VAL A 232 -1.93 8.38 13.07
N CYS A 233 -2.97 9.19 13.24
CA CYS A 233 -4.38 8.78 13.18
C CYS A 233 -4.99 8.86 11.77
N GLY A 234 -4.21 9.27 10.75
CA GLY A 234 -4.74 9.47 9.41
C GLY A 234 -5.91 10.47 9.40
N SER A 235 -6.95 10.17 8.64
CA SER A 235 -8.16 11.00 8.55
C SER A 235 -9.19 10.73 9.66
N ASN A 236 -8.84 9.99 10.71
CA ASN A 236 -9.77 9.62 11.80
C ASN A 236 -9.70 10.61 12.98
N GLU A 237 -10.33 11.77 12.81
CA GLU A 237 -10.37 12.82 13.85
C GLU A 237 -11.03 12.34 15.15
N ARG A 238 -12.00 11.41 15.09
CA ARG A 238 -12.63 10.84 16.29
C ARG A 238 -11.62 10.05 17.13
N VAL A 239 -10.81 9.20 16.51
CA VAL A 239 -9.77 8.43 17.21
C VAL A 239 -8.68 9.36 17.72
N ARG A 240 -8.28 10.36 16.94
CA ARG A 240 -7.34 11.39 17.33
C ARG A 240 -7.79 12.09 18.61
N ALA A 241 -8.98 12.69 18.62
CA ALA A 241 -9.52 13.37 19.79
C ALA A 241 -9.66 12.45 21.03
N ARG A 242 -10.01 11.17 20.80
CA ARG A 242 -10.08 10.18 21.89
C ARG A 242 -8.71 9.89 22.51
N ILE A 243 -7.65 9.82 21.71
CA ILE A 243 -6.29 9.60 22.23
C ILE A 243 -5.81 10.85 22.95
N GLU A 244 -5.99 12.05 22.37
CA GLU A 244 -5.63 13.32 22.99
C GLU A 244 -6.30 13.48 24.35
N ALA A 245 -7.59 13.19 24.48
CA ALA A 245 -8.31 13.26 25.74
C ALA A 245 -7.89 12.19 26.76
N ALA A 246 -7.58 10.97 26.31
CA ALA A 246 -7.22 9.86 27.20
C ALA A 246 -5.79 9.97 27.77
N PHE A 247 -4.93 10.78 27.15
CA PHE A 247 -3.51 10.93 27.49
C PHE A 247 -3.08 12.40 27.55
N ALA A 248 -3.99 13.29 28.00
CA ALA A 248 -3.75 14.74 28.02
C ALA A 248 -2.50 15.15 28.83
N ASP A 249 -2.18 14.39 29.89
CA ASP A 249 -1.07 14.67 30.79
C ASP A 249 0.19 13.81 30.48
N GLU A 250 0.24 13.10 29.34
CA GLU A 250 1.39 12.26 29.00
C GLU A 250 2.37 13.02 28.07
N PRO A 251 3.46 13.57 28.58
CA PRO A 251 4.38 14.43 27.81
C PRO A 251 5.19 13.66 26.77
N ARG A 252 5.22 12.32 26.85
CA ARG A 252 5.94 11.48 25.88
C ARG A 252 5.10 11.12 24.67
N LEU A 253 3.78 11.45 24.68
CA LEU A 253 2.88 11.15 23.58
C LEU A 253 2.64 12.38 22.71
N ARG A 254 2.79 12.19 21.40
CA ARG A 254 2.36 13.15 20.37
C ARG A 254 1.31 12.50 19.48
N VAL A 255 0.19 13.19 19.24
CA VAL A 255 -0.89 12.69 18.40
C VAL A 255 -1.00 13.54 17.15
N LEU A 256 -0.97 12.92 15.99
CA LEU A 256 -1.05 13.58 14.69
C LEU A 256 -2.25 13.05 13.90
N GLY A 257 -2.86 13.91 13.11
CA GLY A 257 -3.82 13.51 12.08
C GLY A 257 -3.15 12.86 10.88
N GLN A 258 -3.48 13.32 9.68
CA GLN A 258 -2.85 12.85 8.45
C GLN A 258 -1.47 13.52 8.26
N VAL A 259 -0.44 12.72 8.04
CA VAL A 259 0.93 13.16 7.78
C VAL A 259 1.27 12.83 6.32
N ARG A 260 1.72 13.82 5.56
CA ARG A 260 2.18 13.68 4.18
C ARG A 260 3.36 14.61 3.91
N PRO A 261 4.50 14.10 3.47
CA PRO A 261 4.82 12.68 3.33
C PRO A 261 5.06 12.00 4.68
N LEU A 262 4.74 10.71 4.79
CA LEU A 262 4.93 9.94 6.02
C LEU A 262 6.42 9.65 6.27
N TYR A 263 7.21 9.45 5.22
CA TYR A 263 8.60 9.03 5.31
C TYR A 263 9.50 10.06 6.01
N ASP A 264 9.17 11.34 6.01
CA ASP A 264 9.91 12.37 6.78
C ASP A 264 9.77 12.16 8.30
N LEU A 265 8.57 11.76 8.75
CA LEU A 265 8.37 11.41 10.17
C LEU A 265 9.10 10.10 10.52
N LEU A 266 9.07 9.13 9.61
CA LEU A 266 9.72 7.83 9.81
C LEU A 266 11.24 7.95 9.95
N ASP A 267 11.87 9.02 9.45
CA ASP A 267 13.32 9.27 9.60
C ASP A 267 13.76 9.38 11.07
N SER A 268 12.87 9.81 11.94
CA SER A 268 13.15 9.91 13.38
C SER A 268 12.84 8.63 14.17
N ALA A 269 12.25 7.60 13.54
CA ALA A 269 11.78 6.42 14.23
C ALA A 269 12.88 5.38 14.51
N ASP A 270 12.92 4.85 15.72
CA ASP A 270 13.72 3.67 16.07
C ASP A 270 12.93 2.38 15.85
N VAL A 271 11.59 2.42 16.03
CA VAL A 271 10.65 1.32 15.76
C VAL A 271 9.36 1.89 15.18
N VAL A 272 8.85 1.24 14.16
CA VAL A 272 7.53 1.55 13.59
C VAL A 272 6.55 0.44 13.96
N VAL A 273 5.41 0.85 14.50
CA VAL A 273 4.28 -0.03 14.81
C VAL A 273 3.12 0.36 13.88
N THR A 274 2.62 -0.57 13.08
CA THR A 274 1.55 -0.24 12.12
C THR A 274 0.68 -1.45 11.82
N LYS A 275 -0.48 -1.20 11.22
CA LYS A 275 -1.23 -2.27 10.58
C LYS A 275 -0.50 -2.74 9.30
N PRO A 276 -0.62 -4.02 8.90
CA PRO A 276 0.15 -4.58 7.79
C PRO A 276 -0.44 -4.25 6.41
N GLY A 277 -0.65 -2.96 6.14
CA GLY A 277 -1.03 -2.48 4.80
C GLY A 277 0.17 -2.53 3.85
N GLY A 278 -0.06 -2.92 2.59
CA GLY A 278 1.03 -3.17 1.66
C GLY A 278 1.98 -1.99 1.47
N LEU A 279 1.46 -0.78 1.19
CA LEU A 279 2.33 0.37 0.94
C LEU A 279 3.10 0.84 2.17
N THR A 280 2.43 1.10 3.30
CA THR A 280 3.12 1.57 4.52
C THR A 280 4.17 0.56 4.97
N SER A 281 3.89 -0.75 4.87
CA SER A 281 4.87 -1.79 5.15
C SER A 281 6.08 -1.70 4.20
N THR A 282 5.82 -1.48 2.90
CA THR A 282 6.88 -1.30 1.90
C THR A 282 7.75 -0.07 2.19
N GLU A 283 7.13 1.07 2.52
CA GLU A 283 7.84 2.31 2.87
C GLU A 283 8.76 2.10 4.09
N VAL A 284 8.24 1.47 5.14
CA VAL A 284 9.02 1.16 6.36
C VAL A 284 10.18 0.20 6.05
N MET A 285 9.91 -0.86 5.26
CA MET A 285 10.93 -1.82 4.84
C MET A 285 11.97 -1.19 3.91
N GLN A 286 11.58 -0.27 3.03
CA GLN A 286 12.49 0.46 2.15
C GLN A 286 13.44 1.35 2.96
N LYS A 287 12.94 1.96 4.04
CA LYS A 287 13.75 2.71 5.01
C LYS A 287 14.57 1.83 5.96
N ARG A 288 14.43 0.49 5.90
CA ARG A 288 15.12 -0.47 6.79
C ARG A 288 14.83 -0.23 8.27
N LEU A 289 13.62 0.21 8.59
CA LEU A 289 13.21 0.46 9.97
C LEU A 289 12.66 -0.81 10.63
N PRO A 290 12.95 -1.01 11.93
CA PRO A 290 12.34 -2.07 12.73
C PRO A 290 10.82 -1.96 12.72
N LEU A 291 10.11 -3.06 12.45
CA LEU A 291 8.69 -3.09 12.12
C LEU A 291 7.92 -4.09 12.98
N VAL A 292 6.84 -3.63 13.58
CA VAL A 292 5.87 -4.45 14.32
C VAL A 292 4.48 -4.25 13.74
N PHE A 293 3.82 -5.35 13.41
CA PHE A 293 2.42 -5.33 12.96
C PHE A 293 1.44 -5.47 14.12
N VAL A 294 0.38 -4.69 14.06
CA VAL A 294 -0.75 -4.69 15.01
C VAL A 294 -2.07 -4.61 14.27
N SER A 295 -3.14 -5.12 14.86
CA SER A 295 -4.53 -4.87 14.43
C SER A 295 -4.78 -4.99 12.92
N PRO A 296 -4.40 -6.10 12.25
CA PRO A 296 -4.68 -6.29 10.84
C PRO A 296 -6.19 -6.28 10.57
N ILE A 297 -6.59 -5.72 9.44
CA ILE A 297 -7.93 -5.92 8.90
C ILE A 297 -8.01 -7.36 8.37
N GLU A 298 -9.04 -8.10 8.77
CA GLU A 298 -9.22 -9.50 8.36
C GLU A 298 -9.26 -9.62 6.81
N GLY A 299 -8.58 -10.62 6.26
CA GLY A 299 -8.42 -10.83 4.84
C GLY A 299 -7.02 -10.45 4.37
N VAL A 300 -6.90 -9.47 3.49
CA VAL A 300 -5.63 -9.06 2.85
C VAL A 300 -4.55 -8.72 3.88
N GLU A 301 -4.87 -7.86 4.87
CA GLU A 301 -3.85 -7.43 5.83
C GLU A 301 -3.38 -8.57 6.75
N THR A 302 -4.27 -9.50 7.11
CA THR A 302 -3.85 -10.69 7.86
C THR A 302 -2.86 -11.54 7.07
N ARG A 303 -3.02 -11.66 5.76
CA ARG A 303 -2.11 -12.39 4.88
C ARG A 303 -0.81 -11.63 4.67
N ASN A 304 -0.87 -10.30 4.48
CA ASN A 304 0.33 -9.47 4.46
C ASN A 304 1.18 -9.66 5.73
N ALA A 305 0.52 -9.64 6.92
CA ALA A 305 1.20 -9.88 8.18
C ALA A 305 1.84 -11.27 8.24
N ALA A 306 1.12 -12.30 7.83
CA ALA A 306 1.61 -13.68 7.84
C ALA A 306 2.83 -13.84 6.92
N PHE A 307 2.76 -13.33 5.68
CA PHE A 307 3.85 -13.39 4.74
C PHE A 307 5.08 -12.63 5.24
N LEU A 308 4.93 -11.34 5.56
CA LEU A 308 6.07 -10.49 5.94
C LEU A 308 6.70 -10.91 7.27
N SER A 309 5.90 -11.42 8.24
CA SER A 309 6.46 -11.96 9.48
C SER A 309 7.09 -13.35 9.29
N GLY A 310 6.54 -14.17 8.40
CA GLY A 310 7.12 -15.46 8.00
C GLY A 310 8.51 -15.32 7.39
N GLU A 311 8.69 -14.28 6.56
CA GLU A 311 9.98 -13.92 5.95
C GLU A 311 10.94 -13.19 6.92
N GLY A 312 10.53 -12.90 8.15
CA GLY A 312 11.32 -12.20 9.15
C GLY A 312 11.46 -10.70 8.95
N ALA A 313 10.68 -10.10 8.04
CA ALA A 313 10.72 -8.67 7.73
C ALA A 313 9.98 -7.78 8.74
N ALA A 314 9.12 -8.37 9.57
CA ALA A 314 8.37 -7.72 10.63
C ALA A 314 8.09 -8.69 11.79
N LEU A 315 7.76 -8.17 12.96
CA LEU A 315 7.15 -8.94 14.04
C LEU A 315 5.64 -8.73 14.02
N TRP A 316 4.85 -9.74 14.37
CA TRP A 316 3.39 -9.63 14.39
C TRP A 316 2.83 -9.83 15.81
N ALA A 317 2.36 -8.73 16.40
CA ALA A 317 1.69 -8.71 17.70
C ALA A 317 0.25 -9.24 17.55
N LYS A 318 -0.03 -10.41 18.12
CA LYS A 318 -1.32 -11.11 18.01
C LYS A 318 -2.18 -11.00 19.26
N ALA A 319 -1.56 -10.70 20.41
CA ALA A 319 -2.20 -10.62 21.71
C ALA A 319 -1.98 -9.26 22.38
N PRO A 320 -2.83 -8.86 23.34
CA PRO A 320 -2.59 -7.69 24.16
C PRO A 320 -1.20 -7.75 24.84
N GLY A 321 -0.49 -6.61 24.85
CA GLY A 321 0.87 -6.50 25.40
C GLY A 321 1.99 -6.92 24.45
N ASP A 322 1.67 -7.65 23.37
CA ASP A 322 2.68 -8.07 22.38
C ASP A 322 3.33 -6.88 21.68
N ALA A 323 2.59 -5.81 21.41
CA ALA A 323 3.13 -4.63 20.74
C ALA A 323 4.28 -4.01 21.55
N ALA A 324 4.09 -3.81 22.85
CA ALA A 324 5.13 -3.29 23.73
C ALA A 324 6.31 -4.27 23.86
N ARG A 325 6.03 -5.55 24.05
CA ARG A 325 7.07 -6.59 24.17
C ARG A 325 7.96 -6.65 22.91
N MET A 326 7.36 -6.63 21.72
CA MET A 326 8.07 -6.70 20.44
C MET A 326 8.80 -5.39 20.12
N ALA A 327 8.18 -4.23 20.36
CA ALA A 327 8.84 -2.96 20.20
C ALA A 327 10.02 -2.81 21.18
N GLY A 328 9.83 -3.23 22.45
CA GLY A 328 10.89 -3.25 23.46
C GLY A 328 12.06 -4.15 23.07
N LEU A 329 11.81 -5.35 22.52
CA LEU A 329 12.82 -6.23 21.96
C LEU A 329 13.61 -5.50 20.86
N LEU A 330 12.93 -4.90 19.89
CA LEU A 330 13.58 -4.20 18.79
C LEU A 330 14.35 -2.96 19.23
N LEU A 331 13.95 -2.30 20.32
CA LEU A 331 14.72 -1.18 20.90
C LEU A 331 16.01 -1.65 21.55
N GLN A 332 16.03 -2.83 22.18
CA GLN A 332 17.14 -3.31 23.00
C GLN A 332 18.08 -4.27 22.25
N ASP A 333 17.57 -5.09 21.34
CA ASP A 333 18.34 -6.14 20.66
C ASP A 333 18.78 -5.72 19.25
N ALA A 334 20.05 -5.35 19.12
CA ALA A 334 20.66 -4.98 17.84
C ALA A 334 20.67 -6.15 16.83
N ARG A 335 20.79 -7.40 17.30
CA ARG A 335 20.80 -8.58 16.42
C ARG A 335 19.41 -8.82 15.82
N ALA A 336 18.35 -8.63 16.62
CA ALA A 336 16.96 -8.73 16.13
C ALA A 336 16.68 -7.65 15.07
N ARG A 337 17.17 -6.41 15.29
CA ARG A 337 17.04 -5.34 14.28
C ARG A 337 17.77 -5.67 12.98
N GLU A 338 19.01 -6.14 13.09
CA GLU A 338 19.81 -6.46 11.90
C GLU A 338 19.26 -7.64 11.12
N ALA A 339 18.78 -8.67 11.79
CA ALA A 339 18.09 -9.80 11.14
C ALA A 339 16.85 -9.33 10.36
N GLN A 340 16.06 -8.43 10.95
CA GLN A 340 14.88 -7.88 10.29
C GLN A 340 15.25 -6.99 9.09
N ARG A 341 16.27 -6.14 9.23
CA ARG A 341 16.80 -5.30 8.12
C ARG A 341 17.30 -6.15 6.95
N ALA A 342 18.01 -7.23 7.24
CA ALA A 342 18.48 -8.16 6.22
C ALA A 342 17.31 -8.85 5.49
N ALA A 343 16.26 -9.25 6.21
CA ALA A 343 15.04 -9.80 5.62
C ALA A 343 14.32 -8.77 4.74
N GLN A 344 14.17 -7.54 5.22
CA GLN A 344 13.59 -6.43 4.47
C GLN A 344 14.37 -6.13 3.17
N ALA A 345 15.71 -6.18 3.22
CA ALA A 345 16.56 -5.94 2.06
C ALA A 345 16.39 -7.00 0.96
N ARG A 346 16.07 -8.26 1.34
CA ARG A 346 15.75 -9.32 0.36
C ARG A 346 14.39 -9.14 -0.30
N LEU A 347 13.41 -8.56 0.39
CA LEU A 347 12.04 -8.43 -0.09
C LEU A 347 11.78 -7.14 -0.86
N VAL A 348 12.46 -6.04 -0.49
CA VAL A 348 12.22 -4.70 -1.04
C VAL A 348 13.50 -4.09 -1.55
N SER A 349 13.60 -3.94 -2.88
CA SER A 349 14.78 -3.35 -3.54
C SER A 349 14.91 -1.83 -3.30
N GLY A 350 13.78 -1.14 -3.14
CA GLY A 350 13.73 0.33 -3.12
C GLY A 350 13.65 0.98 -4.50
N THR A 351 13.69 0.19 -5.57
CA THR A 351 13.69 0.68 -6.96
C THR A 351 12.42 0.33 -7.74
N ALA A 352 11.44 -0.34 -7.10
CA ALA A 352 10.26 -0.88 -7.75
C ALA A 352 9.53 0.12 -8.67
N ALA A 353 9.33 1.37 -8.23
CA ALA A 353 8.69 2.39 -9.05
C ALA A 353 9.45 2.68 -10.35
N MET A 354 10.77 2.81 -10.25
CA MET A 354 11.66 3.06 -11.40
C MET A 354 11.74 1.85 -12.33
N ASP A 355 11.80 0.65 -11.78
CA ASP A 355 11.94 -0.59 -12.56
C ASP A 355 10.65 -0.90 -13.32
N ILE A 356 9.48 -0.72 -12.68
CA ILE A 356 8.17 -0.83 -13.32
C ILE A 356 8.03 0.21 -14.45
N ALA A 357 8.40 1.47 -14.19
CA ALA A 357 8.31 2.52 -15.20
C ALA A 357 9.22 2.23 -16.41
N ARG A 358 10.45 1.74 -16.19
CA ARG A 358 11.38 1.33 -17.28
C ARG A 358 10.83 0.17 -18.10
N ASP A 359 10.30 -0.87 -17.45
CA ASP A 359 9.71 -2.02 -18.14
C ASP A 359 8.51 -1.59 -19.00
N LEU A 360 7.63 -0.75 -18.47
CA LEU A 360 6.48 -0.25 -19.21
C LEU A 360 6.87 0.64 -20.40
N ILE A 361 7.92 1.46 -20.26
CA ILE A 361 8.47 2.28 -21.36
C ILE A 361 9.05 1.38 -22.45
N ALA A 362 9.80 0.34 -22.06
CA ALA A 362 10.38 -0.62 -23.01
C ALA A 362 9.28 -1.32 -23.82
N ARG A 363 8.27 -1.86 -23.17
CA ARG A 363 7.10 -2.50 -23.82
C ARG A 363 6.37 -1.53 -24.78
N ALA A 364 6.25 -0.26 -24.41
CA ALA A 364 5.59 0.73 -25.27
C ALA A 364 6.43 1.06 -26.50
N ASN A 365 7.75 1.06 -26.40
CA ASN A 365 8.65 1.25 -27.54
C ASN A 365 8.59 0.02 -28.49
N GLU A 366 8.67 -1.19 -27.96
CA GLU A 366 8.52 -2.44 -28.73
C GLU A 366 7.20 -2.46 -29.51
N ARG A 367 6.07 -2.13 -28.88
CA ARG A 367 4.76 -2.08 -29.54
C ARG A 367 4.68 -1.03 -30.65
N ARG A 368 5.39 0.10 -30.52
CA ARG A 368 5.47 1.13 -31.56
C ARG A 368 6.28 0.65 -32.76
N GLU A 369 7.38 -0.07 -32.52
CA GLU A 369 8.21 -0.64 -33.59
C GLU A 369 7.46 -1.72 -34.37
N GLU A 370 6.72 -2.61 -33.68
CA GLU A 370 5.88 -3.64 -34.29
C GLU A 370 4.70 -3.06 -35.09
N GLY A 371 4.15 -1.91 -34.70
CA GLY A 371 3.03 -1.22 -35.34
C GLY A 371 3.42 -0.27 -36.49
N THR A 372 4.72 -0.13 -36.78
CA THR A 372 5.20 0.68 -37.90
C THR A 372 5.27 -0.21 -39.14
N PRO A 373 4.45 0.08 -40.23
CA PRO A 373 4.40 -0.75 -41.43
C PRO A 373 5.67 -0.65 -42.27
#